data_8db94fb8c94c0dcd8767a39a6a5e7ab2
#
_entry.id   8db94fb8c94c0dcd8767a39a6a5e7ab2
#
_cell.length_a   1.000
_cell.length_b   1.000
_cell.length_c   1.000
_cell.angle_alpha   90.00
_cell.angle_beta   90.00
_cell.angle_gamma   90.00
#
_symmetry.space_group_name_H-M   'P 1'
#
loop_
_entity.id
_entity.type
_entity.pdbx_description
1 polymer ?
#
loop_
_entity_poly.entity_id
_entity_poly.type
_entity_poly.pdbx_seq_one_letter_code
_entity_poly.pdbx_strand_id
1 'polypeptide(L)'
;MTKLRINLALQGGGAHGAFTWGVLDRLLQEDDLEIAAIAGTSAGALNAAALKSGMLGGGHEGGRAALDALWAEVAHNSSAGMSQWFAQDLFSPSIMSKALELSPMYAFADAINRMTSPYASGPFYNHPLQSIVDCLDYGDVCAPEGPDLFIGATNVRSGKVKVFKDAEIGPNALLASACLPTLFRAVEIDGDLPPETSLSLM
;
A
#
# COMPACT_ATOMS: atom_id res chain seq x y z
N MET A 1 5.50 -5.67 -34.48
CA MET A 1 5.53 -6.87 -33.61
C MET A 1 4.29 -6.83 -32.74
N THR A 2 3.68 -7.97 -32.46
CA THR A 2 2.48 -8.03 -31.58
C THR A 2 2.96 -7.90 -30.15
N LYS A 3 2.50 -6.89 -29.42
CA LYS A 3 2.84 -6.72 -27.99
C LYS A 3 2.26 -7.87 -27.16
N LEU A 4 3.01 -8.35 -26.20
CA LEU A 4 2.54 -9.30 -25.20
C LEU A 4 1.69 -8.55 -24.18
N ARG A 5 0.39 -8.82 -24.15
CA ARG A 5 -0.55 -8.17 -23.23
C ARG A 5 -0.68 -8.97 -21.94
N ILE A 6 -0.43 -8.32 -20.79
CA ILE A 6 -0.46 -8.95 -19.47
C ILE A 6 -1.35 -8.19 -18.49
N ASN A 7 -1.82 -8.89 -17.48
CA ASN A 7 -2.44 -8.31 -16.28
C ASN A 7 -1.53 -8.55 -15.09
N LEU A 8 -1.42 -7.56 -14.22
CA LEU A 8 -0.60 -7.63 -13.02
C LEU A 8 -1.49 -7.79 -11.77
N ALA A 9 -1.07 -8.67 -10.86
CA ALA A 9 -1.65 -8.79 -9.53
C ALA A 9 -0.55 -8.52 -8.51
N LEU A 10 -0.61 -7.35 -7.86
CA LEU A 10 0.41 -6.85 -6.96
C LEU A 10 -0.01 -7.10 -5.51
N GLN A 11 0.70 -8.03 -4.88
CA GLN A 11 0.45 -8.41 -3.50
C GLN A 11 0.87 -7.29 -2.54
N GLY A 12 0.16 -7.18 -1.40
CA GLY A 12 0.58 -6.41 -0.25
C GLY A 12 1.78 -7.03 0.47
N GLY A 13 2.34 -6.32 1.43
CA GLY A 13 3.46 -6.82 2.22
C GLY A 13 4.39 -5.72 2.74
N GLY A 14 3.87 -4.52 3.01
CA GLY A 14 4.64 -3.44 3.59
C GLY A 14 5.93 -3.16 2.81
N ALA A 15 7.08 -3.29 3.48
CA ALA A 15 8.40 -3.09 2.88
C ALA A 15 8.72 -4.03 1.70
N HIS A 16 8.11 -5.23 1.66
CA HIS A 16 8.27 -6.14 0.53
C HIS A 16 7.71 -5.59 -0.79
N GLY A 17 6.89 -4.53 -0.75
CA GLY A 17 6.48 -3.79 -1.93
C GLY A 17 7.67 -3.21 -2.73
N ALA A 18 8.83 -3.00 -2.10
CA ALA A 18 10.06 -2.62 -2.79
C ALA A 18 10.58 -3.73 -3.72
N PHE A 19 10.37 -5.00 -3.38
CA PHE A 19 10.66 -6.11 -4.28
C PHE A 19 9.75 -6.05 -5.52
N THR A 20 8.46 -5.79 -5.30
CA THR A 20 7.49 -5.59 -6.40
C THR A 20 7.92 -4.44 -7.30
N TRP A 21 8.38 -3.31 -6.73
CA TRP A 21 8.96 -2.21 -7.49
C TRP A 21 10.12 -2.65 -8.39
N GLY A 22 11.09 -3.40 -7.84
CA GLY A 22 12.22 -3.90 -8.63
C GLY A 22 11.80 -4.82 -9.78
N VAL A 23 10.78 -5.67 -9.58
CA VAL A 23 10.19 -6.50 -10.64
C VAL A 23 9.52 -5.65 -11.70
N LEU A 24 8.72 -4.66 -11.30
CA LEU A 24 8.04 -3.74 -12.23
C LEU A 24 9.05 -2.91 -13.02
N ASP A 25 10.10 -2.40 -12.37
CA ASP A 25 11.18 -1.67 -13.04
C ASP A 25 11.82 -2.51 -14.15
N ARG A 26 12.05 -3.80 -13.87
CA ARG A 26 12.60 -4.70 -14.89
C ARG A 26 11.61 -5.02 -16.02
N LEU A 27 10.33 -5.23 -15.70
CA LEU A 27 9.29 -5.48 -16.70
C LEU A 27 9.10 -4.30 -17.65
N LEU A 28 9.16 -3.07 -17.13
CA LEU A 28 8.98 -1.84 -17.91
C LEU A 28 10.16 -1.53 -18.85
N GLN A 29 11.25 -2.30 -18.80
CA GLN A 29 12.36 -2.22 -19.75
C GLN A 29 12.08 -3.01 -21.04
N GLU A 30 11.01 -3.81 -21.08
CA GLU A 30 10.62 -4.60 -22.24
C GLU A 30 9.66 -3.79 -23.13
N ASP A 31 10.08 -3.47 -24.36
CA ASP A 31 9.31 -2.64 -25.31
C ASP A 31 8.09 -3.37 -25.90
N ASP A 32 8.11 -4.69 -25.92
CA ASP A 32 7.06 -5.54 -26.48
C ASP A 32 5.99 -5.94 -25.45
N LEU A 33 6.05 -5.39 -24.24
CA LEU A 33 5.10 -5.63 -23.17
C LEU A 33 4.02 -4.56 -23.10
N GLU A 34 2.76 -4.96 -22.94
CA GLU A 34 1.61 -4.10 -22.69
C GLU A 34 0.91 -4.51 -21.40
N ILE A 35 0.85 -3.60 -20.43
CA ILE A 35 0.10 -3.82 -19.19
C ILE A 35 -1.35 -3.40 -19.44
N ALA A 36 -2.27 -4.36 -19.41
CA ALA A 36 -3.70 -4.12 -19.70
C ALA A 36 -4.50 -3.78 -18.44
N ALA A 37 -4.19 -4.43 -17.31
CA ALA A 37 -4.84 -4.19 -16.04
C ALA A 37 -3.89 -4.44 -14.87
N ILE A 38 -4.13 -3.75 -13.76
CA ILE A 38 -3.38 -3.88 -12.53
C ILE A 38 -4.36 -4.02 -11.36
N ALA A 39 -4.22 -5.09 -10.59
CA ALA A 39 -4.91 -5.26 -9.31
C ALA A 39 -3.88 -5.17 -8.19
N GLY A 40 -4.18 -4.40 -7.13
CA GLY A 40 -3.26 -4.21 -6.01
C GLY A 40 -3.95 -4.18 -4.66
N THR A 41 -3.22 -4.61 -3.62
CA THR A 41 -3.60 -4.47 -2.22
C THR A 41 -2.44 -3.94 -1.40
N SER A 42 -2.70 -3.07 -0.42
CA SER A 42 -1.69 -2.49 0.49
C SER A 42 -0.52 -1.84 -0.29
N ALA A 43 0.72 -2.24 -0.02
CA ALA A 43 1.89 -1.76 -0.78
C ALA A 43 1.77 -2.03 -2.30
N GLY A 44 1.09 -3.13 -2.69
CA GLY A 44 0.77 -3.41 -4.09
C GLY A 44 -0.21 -2.40 -4.69
N ALA A 45 -1.13 -1.86 -3.88
CA ALA A 45 -2.05 -0.80 -4.32
C ALA A 45 -1.31 0.53 -4.57
N LEU A 46 -0.35 0.88 -3.70
CA LEU A 46 0.50 2.06 -3.87
C LEU A 46 1.36 1.95 -5.13
N ASN A 47 2.02 0.79 -5.33
CA ASN A 47 2.78 0.52 -6.56
C ASN A 47 1.88 0.61 -7.80
N ALA A 48 0.67 0.05 -7.76
CA ALA A 48 -0.27 0.05 -8.87
C ALA A 48 -0.71 1.47 -9.26
N ALA A 49 -1.04 2.29 -8.26
CA ALA A 49 -1.46 3.67 -8.48
C ALA A 49 -0.32 4.54 -9.05
N ALA A 50 0.88 4.44 -8.47
CA ALA A 50 2.05 5.15 -8.95
C ALA A 50 2.42 4.72 -10.38
N LEU A 51 2.41 3.42 -10.65
CA LEU A 51 2.69 2.87 -11.97
C LEU A 51 1.73 3.40 -13.02
N LYS A 52 0.41 3.34 -12.78
CA LYS A 52 -0.60 3.82 -13.73
C LYS A 52 -0.43 5.32 -13.99
N SER A 53 -0.33 6.15 -12.95
CA SER A 53 -0.14 7.59 -13.09
C SER A 53 1.12 7.91 -13.90
N GLY A 54 2.25 7.30 -13.56
CA GLY A 54 3.50 7.51 -14.28
C GLY A 54 3.45 7.05 -15.75
N MET A 55 2.76 5.94 -16.03
CA MET A 55 2.62 5.44 -17.41
C MET A 55 1.80 6.38 -18.29
N LEU A 56 0.79 7.05 -17.75
CA LEU A 56 0.00 8.04 -18.49
C LEU A 56 0.84 9.28 -18.85
N GLY A 57 1.68 9.74 -17.92
CA GLY A 57 2.55 10.88 -18.13
C GLY A 57 3.74 10.64 -19.07
N GLY A 58 4.29 9.42 -19.10
CA GLY A 58 5.55 9.13 -19.79
C GLY A 58 5.77 7.68 -20.23
N GLY A 59 4.71 6.90 -20.41
CA GLY A 59 4.83 5.49 -20.79
C GLY A 59 5.62 4.66 -19.79
N HIS A 60 6.37 3.68 -20.25
CA HIS A 60 7.16 2.80 -19.37
C HIS A 60 8.18 3.58 -18.53
N GLU A 61 8.85 4.58 -19.12
CA GLU A 61 9.82 5.40 -18.40
C GLU A 61 9.17 6.26 -17.32
N GLY A 62 8.01 6.85 -17.61
CA GLY A 62 7.21 7.59 -16.64
C GLY A 62 6.75 6.68 -15.48
N GLY A 63 6.33 5.44 -15.77
CA GLY A 63 5.99 4.45 -14.77
C GLY A 63 7.16 4.11 -13.84
N ARG A 64 8.36 3.92 -14.39
CA ARG A 64 9.59 3.68 -13.62
C ARG A 64 9.93 4.86 -12.71
N ALA A 65 9.90 6.08 -13.26
CA ALA A 65 10.17 7.30 -12.50
C ALA A 65 9.16 7.52 -11.35
N ALA A 66 7.88 7.24 -11.58
CA ALA A 66 6.84 7.37 -10.56
C ALA A 66 7.02 6.34 -9.42
N LEU A 67 7.41 5.11 -9.75
CA LEU A 67 7.73 4.07 -8.75
C LEU A 67 8.97 4.45 -7.93
N ASP A 68 10.02 4.99 -8.57
CA ASP A 68 11.22 5.47 -7.88
C ASP A 68 10.87 6.60 -6.90
N ALA A 69 10.08 7.58 -7.33
CA ALA A 69 9.62 8.69 -6.50
C ALA A 69 8.78 8.20 -5.31
N LEU A 70 7.86 7.24 -5.53
CA LEU A 70 7.05 6.64 -4.47
C LEU A 70 7.94 6.03 -3.37
N TRP A 71 8.92 5.21 -3.77
CA TRP A 71 9.79 4.52 -2.81
C TRP A 71 10.83 5.44 -2.17
N ALA A 72 11.25 6.51 -2.84
CA ALA A 72 12.04 7.59 -2.23
C ALA A 72 11.25 8.30 -1.12
N GLU A 73 9.96 8.59 -1.35
CA GLU A 73 9.08 9.20 -0.33
C GLU A 73 8.84 8.25 0.85
N VAL A 74 8.60 6.96 0.57
CA VAL A 74 8.50 5.92 1.60
C VAL A 74 9.77 5.85 2.44
N ALA A 75 10.95 5.88 1.83
CA ALA A 75 12.23 5.85 2.54
C ALA A 75 12.45 7.11 3.38
N HIS A 76 12.07 8.29 2.87
CA HIS A 76 12.17 9.56 3.60
C HIS A 76 11.28 9.55 4.84
N ASN A 77 10.04 9.12 4.72
CA ASN A 77 9.09 9.09 5.84
C ASN A 77 9.36 7.96 6.83
N SER A 78 10.08 6.91 6.44
CA SER A 78 10.44 5.79 7.34
C SER A 78 11.34 6.21 8.50
N SER A 79 12.11 7.29 8.35
CA SER A 79 12.93 7.86 9.42
C SER A 79 12.13 8.57 10.52
N ALA A 80 10.85 8.93 10.28
CA ALA A 80 10.03 9.77 11.15
C ALA A 80 8.96 9.03 11.98
N GLY A 81 9.01 7.69 12.08
CA GLY A 81 8.06 6.91 12.90
C GLY A 81 7.47 5.69 12.19
N MET A 82 7.63 5.56 10.88
CA MET A 82 7.23 4.40 10.10
C MET A 82 8.24 3.24 10.20
N SER A 83 9.37 3.46 10.89
CA SER A 83 10.41 2.46 11.13
C SER A 83 9.88 1.18 11.79
N GLN A 84 8.82 1.27 12.60
CA GLN A 84 8.20 0.11 13.22
C GLN A 84 7.43 -0.76 12.20
N TRP A 85 6.78 -0.14 11.22
CA TRP A 85 6.05 -0.86 10.17
C TRP A 85 6.99 -1.61 9.23
N PHE A 86 8.11 -0.97 8.85
CA PHE A 86 9.13 -1.60 8.01
C PHE A 86 10.04 -2.55 8.80
N ALA A 87 10.31 -2.29 10.08
CA ALA A 87 11.18 -3.12 10.89
C ALA A 87 10.59 -4.50 11.19
N GLN A 88 9.27 -4.63 11.30
CA GLN A 88 8.64 -5.93 11.52
C GLN A 88 8.82 -6.87 10.32
N ASP A 89 8.92 -6.33 9.10
CA ASP A 89 9.10 -7.13 7.89
C ASP A 89 10.58 -7.33 7.49
N LEU A 90 11.46 -6.38 7.84
CA LEU A 90 12.88 -6.45 7.50
C LEU A 90 13.67 -7.50 8.30
N PHE A 91 13.14 -7.95 9.45
CA PHE A 91 13.79 -8.92 10.33
C PHE A 91 13.22 -10.32 10.21
N SER A 92 12.69 -10.72 9.06
CA SER A 92 12.22 -12.09 8.82
C SER A 92 13.16 -12.94 7.97
N PRO A 93 14.33 -13.32 8.44
CA PRO A 93 14.90 -14.63 8.14
C PRO A 93 14.39 -15.59 9.20
N SER A 94 13.87 -16.72 8.78
CA SER A 94 13.11 -17.69 9.59
C SER A 94 13.83 -18.29 10.83
N ILE A 95 15.07 -17.93 11.08
CA ILE A 95 15.84 -18.33 12.27
C ILE A 95 16.00 -17.15 13.23
N MET A 96 16.16 -15.92 12.73
CA MET A 96 16.27 -14.73 13.57
C MET A 96 14.92 -14.31 14.15
N SER A 97 13.82 -14.50 13.41
CA SER A 97 12.46 -14.21 13.90
C SER A 97 12.08 -15.07 15.10
N LYS A 98 12.39 -16.37 15.09
CA LYS A 98 12.12 -17.25 16.25
C LYS A 98 12.94 -16.88 17.49
N ALA A 99 14.17 -16.42 17.32
CA ALA A 99 14.99 -15.97 18.45
C ALA A 99 14.54 -14.61 19.00
N LEU A 100 14.01 -13.72 18.14
CA LEU A 100 13.42 -12.45 18.53
C LEU A 100 12.03 -12.62 19.16
N GLU A 101 11.19 -13.49 18.63
CA GLU A 101 9.88 -13.81 19.19
C GLU A 101 9.97 -14.41 20.62
N LEU A 102 11.07 -15.10 20.93
CA LEU A 102 11.37 -15.63 22.27
C LEU A 102 12.07 -14.60 23.16
N SER A 103 12.39 -13.41 22.67
CA SER A 103 13.01 -12.35 23.46
C SER A 103 11.97 -11.68 24.36
N PRO A 104 12.21 -11.59 25.69
CA PRO A 104 11.34 -10.87 26.61
C PRO A 104 11.15 -9.39 26.23
N MET A 105 12.16 -8.79 25.58
CA MET A 105 12.12 -7.41 25.10
C MET A 105 11.16 -7.25 23.92
N TYR A 106 11.12 -8.19 22.99
CA TYR A 106 10.17 -8.21 21.88
C TYR A 106 8.74 -8.42 22.38
N ALA A 107 8.51 -9.40 23.27
CA ALA A 107 7.23 -9.63 23.88
C ALA A 107 6.71 -8.41 24.65
N PHE A 108 7.59 -7.66 25.32
CA PHE A 108 7.24 -6.43 26.02
C PHE A 108 6.91 -5.29 25.05
N ALA A 109 7.69 -5.13 23.97
CA ALA A 109 7.41 -4.14 22.93
C ALA A 109 6.11 -4.45 22.16
N ASP A 110 5.85 -5.71 21.84
CA ASP A 110 4.60 -6.18 21.23
C ASP A 110 3.40 -5.98 22.17
N ALA A 111 3.56 -6.25 23.47
CA ALA A 111 2.53 -5.98 24.48
C ALA A 111 2.22 -4.48 24.59
N ILE A 112 3.23 -3.61 24.58
CA ILE A 112 3.03 -2.14 24.58
C ILE A 112 2.32 -1.71 23.30
N ASN A 113 2.73 -2.19 22.12
CA ASN A 113 2.07 -1.87 20.85
C ASN A 113 0.60 -2.33 20.83
N ARG A 114 0.30 -3.49 21.41
CA ARG A 114 -1.10 -3.98 21.56
C ARG A 114 -1.90 -3.17 22.57
N MET A 115 -1.26 -2.59 23.57
CA MET A 115 -1.90 -1.75 24.60
C MET A 115 -2.11 -0.30 24.12
N THR A 116 -1.32 0.17 23.16
CA THR A 116 -1.49 1.51 22.55
C THR A 116 -2.41 1.41 21.33
N SER A 117 -3.72 1.47 21.60
CA SER A 117 -4.70 1.53 20.51
C SER A 117 -4.44 2.75 19.61
N PRO A 118 -4.45 2.60 18.28
CA PRO A 118 -4.39 3.74 17.35
C PRO A 118 -5.50 4.77 17.63
N TYR A 119 -6.59 4.35 18.27
CA TYR A 119 -7.71 5.20 18.65
C TYR A 119 -7.44 6.08 19.88
N ALA A 120 -6.35 5.83 20.63
CA ALA A 120 -5.98 6.65 21.79
C ALA A 120 -5.55 8.07 21.43
N SER A 121 -5.09 8.31 20.20
CA SER A 121 -4.61 9.61 19.71
C SER A 121 -5.74 10.64 19.45
N GLY A 122 -7.01 10.27 19.66
CA GLY A 122 -8.15 11.19 19.51
C GLY A 122 -8.19 11.90 18.15
N PRO A 123 -8.63 13.16 18.10
CA PRO A 123 -8.77 13.92 16.86
C PRO A 123 -7.45 14.32 16.19
N PHE A 124 -6.31 14.11 16.86
CA PHE A 124 -4.97 14.45 16.35
C PHE A 124 -4.30 13.31 15.60
N TYR A 125 -5.02 12.23 15.31
CA TYR A 125 -4.49 11.11 14.53
C TYR A 125 -4.29 11.52 13.08
N ASN A 126 -3.06 11.41 12.58
CA ASN A 126 -2.73 11.46 11.17
C ASN A 126 -2.30 10.06 10.72
N HIS A 127 -2.83 9.62 9.59
CA HIS A 127 -2.44 8.34 9.02
C HIS A 127 -0.99 8.41 8.51
N PRO A 128 -0.07 7.53 8.93
CA PRO A 128 1.35 7.63 8.55
C PRO A 128 1.62 7.58 7.05
N LEU A 129 0.73 6.97 6.27
CA LEU A 129 0.83 6.91 4.81
C LEU A 129 0.15 8.09 4.10
N GLN A 130 -0.41 9.07 4.85
CA GLN A 130 -1.16 10.18 4.25
C GLN A 130 -0.29 10.96 3.26
N SER A 131 0.92 11.34 3.66
CA SER A 131 1.84 12.10 2.79
C SER A 131 2.18 11.35 1.50
N ILE A 132 2.30 10.02 1.58
CA ILE A 132 2.62 9.18 0.42
C ILE A 132 1.46 9.15 -0.57
N VAL A 133 0.23 8.96 -0.09
CA VAL A 133 -0.94 8.94 -0.97
C VAL A 133 -1.27 10.32 -1.52
N ASP A 134 -0.99 11.39 -0.77
CA ASP A 134 -1.23 12.76 -1.21
C ASP A 134 -0.27 13.22 -2.33
N CYS A 135 0.86 12.53 -2.51
CA CYS A 135 1.80 12.80 -3.63
C CYS A 135 1.35 12.21 -4.96
N LEU A 136 0.32 11.35 -5.00
CA LEU A 136 -0.17 10.73 -6.23
C LEU A 136 -1.10 11.66 -7.01
N ASP A 137 -0.97 11.67 -8.33
CA ASP A 137 -1.91 12.39 -9.21
C ASP A 137 -3.17 11.54 -9.43
N TYR A 138 -4.24 11.87 -8.73
CA TYR A 138 -5.51 11.16 -8.85
C TYR A 138 -6.25 11.45 -10.17
N GLY A 139 -5.91 12.52 -10.87
CA GLY A 139 -6.39 12.73 -12.23
C GLY A 139 -5.96 11.59 -13.15
N ASP A 140 -4.68 11.24 -13.09
CA ASP A 140 -4.10 10.13 -13.86
C ASP A 140 -4.49 8.76 -13.29
N VAL A 141 -4.47 8.60 -11.96
CA VAL A 141 -4.85 7.31 -11.32
C VAL A 141 -6.27 6.89 -11.70
N CYS A 142 -7.20 7.83 -11.77
CA CYS A 142 -8.62 7.59 -12.10
C CYS A 142 -8.92 7.70 -13.60
N ALA A 143 -7.94 8.07 -14.43
CA ALA A 143 -8.15 8.24 -15.86
C ALA A 143 -8.63 6.94 -16.52
N PRO A 144 -9.54 7.03 -17.50
CA PRO A 144 -9.99 5.86 -18.26
C PRO A 144 -8.92 5.33 -19.22
N GLU A 145 -7.87 6.12 -19.48
CA GLU A 145 -6.74 5.76 -20.31
C GLU A 145 -5.73 4.91 -19.52
N GLY A 146 -4.87 4.20 -20.25
CA GLY A 146 -3.86 3.31 -19.67
C GLY A 146 -4.42 2.00 -19.15
N PRO A 147 -3.73 1.32 -18.24
CA PRO A 147 -4.18 0.06 -17.67
C PRO A 147 -5.38 0.26 -16.74
N ASP A 148 -6.35 -0.67 -16.79
CA ASP A 148 -7.43 -0.72 -15.79
C ASP A 148 -6.85 -0.91 -14.40
N LEU A 149 -7.34 -0.17 -13.40
CA LEU A 149 -6.83 -0.23 -12.03
C LEU A 149 -7.89 -0.73 -11.05
N PHE A 150 -7.52 -1.72 -10.23
CA PHE A 150 -8.37 -2.31 -9.21
C PHE A 150 -7.65 -2.31 -7.86
N ILE A 151 -8.24 -1.68 -6.85
CA ILE A 151 -7.69 -1.61 -5.50
C ILE A 151 -8.58 -2.40 -4.54
N GLY A 152 -8.00 -3.41 -3.90
CA GLY A 152 -8.72 -4.24 -2.92
C GLY A 152 -8.55 -3.72 -1.50
N ALA A 153 -9.66 -3.62 -0.76
CA ALA A 153 -9.66 -3.41 0.70
C ALA A 153 -10.72 -4.29 1.36
N THR A 154 -10.60 -4.53 2.66
CA THR A 154 -11.56 -5.35 3.40
C THR A 154 -12.49 -4.47 4.23
N ASN A 155 -13.79 -4.65 4.05
CA ASN A 155 -14.78 -3.99 4.90
C ASN A 155 -14.80 -4.65 6.28
N VAL A 156 -14.44 -3.87 7.29
CA VAL A 156 -14.26 -4.36 8.67
C VAL A 156 -15.52 -4.90 9.33
N ARG A 157 -16.70 -4.44 8.89
CA ARG A 157 -17.99 -4.87 9.45
C ARG A 157 -18.45 -6.20 8.86
N SER A 158 -18.29 -6.36 7.56
CA SER A 158 -18.79 -7.54 6.85
C SER A 158 -17.73 -8.61 6.61
N GLY A 159 -16.44 -8.29 6.79
CA GLY A 159 -15.30 -9.14 6.42
C GLY A 159 -15.18 -9.38 4.91
N LYS A 160 -15.94 -8.66 4.10
CA LYS A 160 -15.93 -8.83 2.64
C LYS A 160 -14.95 -7.89 1.98
N VAL A 161 -14.34 -8.37 0.90
CA VAL A 161 -13.51 -7.52 0.03
C VAL A 161 -14.40 -6.51 -0.70
N LYS A 162 -14.00 -5.24 -0.66
CA LYS A 162 -14.46 -4.18 -1.56
C LYS A 162 -13.36 -3.92 -2.57
N VAL A 163 -13.70 -3.89 -3.85
CA VAL A 163 -12.80 -3.53 -4.94
C VAL A 163 -13.19 -2.15 -5.43
N PHE A 164 -12.26 -1.22 -5.39
CA PHE A 164 -12.39 0.13 -5.93
C PHE A 164 -11.84 0.16 -7.35
N LYS A 165 -12.50 0.90 -8.23
CA LYS A 165 -12.09 1.11 -9.62
C LYS A 165 -12.47 2.50 -10.08
N ASP A 166 -11.83 2.97 -11.14
CA ASP A 166 -12.12 4.24 -11.80
C ASP A 166 -12.21 5.41 -10.79
N ALA A 167 -13.27 6.18 -10.82
CA ALA A 167 -13.51 7.33 -9.93
C ALA A 167 -13.67 6.98 -8.44
N GLU A 168 -13.81 5.71 -8.08
CA GLU A 168 -13.84 5.28 -6.68
C GLU A 168 -12.44 5.25 -6.05
N ILE A 169 -11.37 5.29 -6.87
CA ILE A 169 -9.99 5.26 -6.37
C ILE A 169 -9.59 6.66 -5.94
N GLY A 170 -9.45 6.85 -4.64
CA GLY A 170 -8.97 8.09 -4.04
C GLY A 170 -8.00 7.81 -2.88
N PRO A 171 -7.51 8.84 -2.21
CA PRO A 171 -6.63 8.68 -1.06
C PRO A 171 -7.16 7.70 -0.02
N ASN A 172 -8.45 7.80 0.31
CA ASN A 172 -9.09 6.92 1.28
C ASN A 172 -9.14 5.46 0.83
N ALA A 173 -9.30 5.17 -0.46
CA ALA A 173 -9.28 3.80 -0.98
C ALA A 173 -7.88 3.17 -0.82
N LEU A 174 -6.82 3.92 -1.11
CA LEU A 174 -5.43 3.48 -0.94
C LEU A 174 -5.08 3.32 0.54
N LEU A 175 -5.46 4.28 1.38
CA LEU A 175 -5.26 4.19 2.83
C LEU A 175 -6.01 3.02 3.45
N ALA A 176 -7.27 2.76 3.03
CA ALA A 176 -8.06 1.62 3.50
C ALA A 176 -7.43 0.29 3.08
N SER A 177 -6.90 0.22 1.85
CA SER A 177 -6.18 -0.95 1.35
C SER A 177 -4.89 -1.23 2.13
N ALA A 178 -4.20 -0.17 2.57
CA ALA A 178 -2.94 -0.26 3.31
C ALA A 178 -3.13 -0.27 4.84
N CYS A 179 -4.38 -0.23 5.32
CA CYS A 179 -4.70 -0.14 6.74
C CYS A 179 -4.46 -1.46 7.47
N LEU A 180 -3.43 -1.49 8.32
CA LEU A 180 -3.18 -2.60 9.23
C LEU A 180 -3.96 -2.38 10.55
N PRO A 181 -4.86 -3.30 10.93
CA PRO A 181 -5.80 -3.10 12.05
C PRO A 181 -5.15 -2.81 13.40
N THR A 182 -3.95 -3.36 13.60
CA THR A 182 -3.20 -3.22 14.84
C THR A 182 -2.37 -1.94 14.91
N LEU A 183 -2.13 -1.28 13.77
CA LEU A 183 -1.24 -0.12 13.66
C LEU A 183 -1.97 1.16 13.27
N PHE A 184 -3.07 1.05 12.51
CA PHE A 184 -3.76 2.19 11.94
C PHE A 184 -5.25 2.19 12.30
N ARG A 185 -5.86 3.35 12.29
CA ARG A 185 -7.31 3.47 12.39
C ARG A 185 -7.96 3.04 11.07
N ALA A 186 -9.12 2.40 11.18
CA ALA A 186 -9.95 2.12 10.02
C ALA A 186 -10.29 3.42 9.28
N VAL A 187 -10.20 3.38 7.94
CA VAL A 187 -10.51 4.51 7.08
C VAL A 187 -11.99 4.51 6.76
N GLU A 188 -12.65 5.66 6.92
CA GLU A 188 -14.05 5.85 6.56
C GLU A 188 -14.19 6.02 5.05
N ILE A 189 -15.13 5.29 4.46
CA ILE A 189 -15.50 5.40 3.06
C ILE A 189 -17.04 5.39 2.93
N ASP A 190 -17.59 6.37 2.23
CA ASP A 190 -19.02 6.51 1.92
C ASP A 190 -19.96 6.60 3.15
N GLY A 191 -19.48 7.18 4.27
CA GLY A 191 -20.27 7.30 5.49
C GLY A 191 -20.39 6.00 6.29
N ASP A 192 -19.71 4.95 5.86
CA ASP A 192 -19.59 3.70 6.59
C ASP A 192 -18.52 3.83 7.69
N LEU A 193 -18.80 4.67 8.69
CA LEU A 193 -18.00 4.76 9.91
C LEU A 193 -18.20 3.50 10.76
N PRO A 194 -17.12 2.86 11.21
CA PRO A 194 -17.23 1.95 12.33
C PRO A 194 -17.42 2.77 13.63
N PRO A 195 -18.30 2.37 14.54
CA PRO A 195 -18.22 2.81 15.92
C PRO A 195 -16.84 2.43 16.49
N GLU A 196 -16.36 3.12 17.50
CA GLU A 196 -15.01 3.17 18.08
C GLU A 196 -14.27 1.82 18.33
N THR A 197 -14.80 0.70 17.90
CA THR A 197 -14.32 -0.66 18.21
C THR A 197 -14.06 -1.57 17.01
N SER A 198 -14.08 -1.10 15.76
CA SER A 198 -13.92 -2.01 14.62
C SER A 198 -12.50 -2.03 14.07
N LEU A 199 -11.91 -3.22 14.14
CA LEU A 199 -10.60 -3.59 13.57
C LEU A 199 -10.74 -3.76 12.04
N SER A 200 -9.87 -3.09 11.29
CA SER A 200 -9.64 -3.37 9.88
C SER A 200 -8.85 -4.68 9.76
N LEU A 201 -9.31 -5.62 8.96
CA LEU A 201 -8.58 -6.84 8.62
C LEU A 201 -8.20 -6.78 7.14
N MET A 202 -6.94 -7.15 6.83
CA MET A 202 -6.52 -7.43 5.45
C MET A 202 -7.11 -8.72 4.94
#